data_9087b9dc91e9caf863f5ec79ae134179
#
_entry.id   9087b9dc91e9caf863f5ec79ae134179
#
_cell.length_a   1.000
_cell.length_b   1.000
_cell.length_c   1.000
_cell.angle_alpha   90.00
_cell.angle_beta   90.00
_cell.angle_gamma   90.00
#
_symmetry.space_group_name_H-M   'P 1'
#
loop_
_entity.id
_entity.type
_entity.pdbx_description
1 polymer ?
#
loop_
_entity_poly.entity_id
_entity_poly.type
_entity_poly.pdbx_seq_one_letter_code
_entity_poly.pdbx_strand_id
1 'polypeptide(L)'
;VMLFPGQTLPMTVFDAQTIDMIRTCIENDRTLGVVCLGYDKMVPIGTTAEIYECMYDPDQGFRLKAKGRQRFKILRVIIQVSFKINHHICNIVIVKIIIYVNEIIYYICKFPLFFYTLMTLITREDFKKQEKVENLDAVVTPWPAWVYRQYDPLRLSLKIRQRLQFIEKGSSIPEDPSDLSFWVAQNLLLDDNERIVLLNYDCAISRLQREIKYLVEDKIFVCCNCDSYIGRQSHMFPMSKEGPQGTYCNPSGIIHETVTLYHAQGLALSDNPPSINYTWFPGYAWTVATCKNCGDHMGWKFTAVQNNLKPKAFWGLIRKKQFILLHMLLISV
;
A
#
# COMPACT_ATOMS: atom_id res chain seq x y z
N VAL A 1 -7.16 -3.37 -2.38
CA VAL A 1 -6.00 -2.95 -1.55
C VAL A 1 -4.84 -3.89 -1.82
N MET A 2 -3.68 -3.32 -2.00
CA MET A 2 -2.43 -4.05 -2.21
C MET A 2 -1.49 -3.74 -1.05
N LEU A 3 -0.90 -4.76 -0.44
CA LEU A 3 0.03 -4.60 0.67
C LEU A 3 1.47 -4.68 0.16
N PHE A 4 2.28 -3.69 0.49
CA PHE A 4 3.72 -3.70 0.25
C PHE A 4 4.49 -4.07 1.52
N PRO A 5 5.71 -4.64 1.42
CA PRO A 5 6.62 -4.75 2.55
C PRO A 5 6.82 -3.40 3.24
N GLY A 6 6.76 -3.39 4.58
CA GLY A 6 6.84 -2.17 5.37
C GLY A 6 5.52 -1.41 5.59
N GLN A 7 4.47 -1.69 4.84
CA GLN A 7 3.16 -1.03 4.96
C GLN A 7 2.32 -1.62 6.08
N THR A 8 1.57 -0.77 6.78
CA THR A 8 0.58 -1.19 7.79
C THR A 8 -0.79 -1.43 7.14
N LEU A 9 -1.41 -2.56 7.49
CA LEU A 9 -2.77 -2.92 7.10
C LEU A 9 -3.65 -3.03 8.35
N PRO A 10 -4.51 -2.04 8.62
CA PRO A 10 -5.56 -2.15 9.63
C PRO A 10 -6.75 -2.90 9.05
N MET A 11 -7.35 -3.78 9.84
CA MET A 11 -8.54 -4.55 9.47
C MET A 11 -9.52 -4.66 10.63
N THR A 12 -10.81 -4.70 10.31
CA THR A 12 -11.87 -5.11 11.23
C THR A 12 -12.62 -6.28 10.60
N VAL A 13 -12.75 -7.37 11.31
CA VAL A 13 -13.33 -8.62 10.83
C VAL A 13 -14.53 -8.98 11.69
N PHE A 14 -15.66 -9.32 11.06
CA PHE A 14 -16.92 -9.68 11.72
C PHE A 14 -17.31 -11.13 11.46
N ASP A 15 -16.79 -11.74 10.39
CA ASP A 15 -17.09 -13.11 10.02
C ASP A 15 -16.40 -14.11 10.95
N ALA A 16 -17.19 -15.01 11.54
CA ALA A 16 -16.72 -15.97 12.55
C ALA A 16 -15.60 -16.88 12.01
N GLN A 17 -15.69 -17.33 10.74
CA GLN A 17 -14.69 -18.21 10.16
C GLN A 17 -13.34 -17.50 9.98
N THR A 18 -13.40 -16.23 9.51
CA THR A 18 -12.19 -15.40 9.37
C THR A 18 -11.58 -15.09 10.74
N ILE A 19 -12.40 -14.84 11.76
CA ILE A 19 -11.94 -14.62 13.15
C ILE A 19 -11.21 -15.87 13.66
N ASP A 20 -11.76 -17.06 13.46
CA ASP A 20 -11.14 -18.31 13.91
C ASP A 20 -9.81 -18.60 13.19
N MET A 21 -9.74 -18.30 11.89
CA MET A 21 -8.50 -18.37 11.12
C MET A 21 -7.44 -17.42 11.70
N ILE A 22 -7.82 -16.17 11.97
CA ILE A 22 -6.90 -15.16 12.51
C ILE A 22 -6.44 -15.56 13.92
N ARG A 23 -7.32 -16.06 14.79
CA ARG A 23 -6.95 -16.60 16.11
C ARG A 23 -5.90 -17.70 15.96
N THR A 24 -6.14 -18.65 15.07
CA THR A 24 -5.16 -19.70 14.77
C THR A 24 -3.83 -19.16 14.29
N CYS A 25 -3.82 -18.09 13.45
CA CYS A 25 -2.58 -17.44 13.03
C CYS A 25 -1.86 -16.78 14.22
N ILE A 26 -2.59 -16.11 15.13
CA ILE A 26 -2.04 -15.45 16.32
C ILE A 26 -1.40 -16.44 17.27
N GLU A 27 -2.01 -17.62 17.46
CA GLU A 27 -1.51 -18.68 18.32
C GLU A 27 -0.25 -19.36 17.78
N ASN A 28 -0.05 -19.34 16.45
CA ASN A 28 1.12 -19.93 15.81
C ASN A 28 2.25 -18.90 15.62
N ASP A 29 2.30 -18.26 14.46
CA ASP A 29 3.40 -17.40 14.02
C ASP A 29 2.98 -15.94 13.77
N ARG A 30 1.73 -15.59 14.05
CA ARG A 30 1.11 -14.28 13.81
C ARG A 30 1.16 -13.83 12.34
N THR A 31 1.40 -14.74 11.43
CA THR A 31 1.60 -14.42 10.00
C THR A 31 0.41 -14.84 9.16
N LEU A 32 -0.05 -13.95 8.32
CA LEU A 32 -1.06 -14.23 7.30
C LEU A 32 -0.55 -13.75 5.92
N GLY A 33 -1.12 -14.29 4.85
CA GLY A 33 -0.85 -13.86 3.49
C GLY A 33 -1.90 -12.86 3.02
N VAL A 34 -1.46 -11.80 2.38
CA VAL A 34 -2.34 -10.80 1.76
C VAL A 34 -2.12 -10.82 0.26
N VAL A 35 -3.18 -11.07 -0.50
CA VAL A 35 -3.17 -11.15 -1.95
C VAL A 35 -4.22 -10.20 -2.52
N CYS A 36 -3.88 -9.53 -3.60
CA CYS A 36 -4.82 -8.68 -4.32
C CYS A 36 -5.65 -9.53 -5.31
N LEU A 37 -6.96 -9.28 -5.35
CA LEU A 37 -7.81 -9.78 -6.43
C LEU A 37 -7.79 -8.78 -7.58
N GLY A 38 -7.38 -9.23 -8.77
CA GLY A 38 -7.63 -8.53 -10.02
C GLY A 38 -9.09 -8.68 -10.45
N TYR A 39 -9.42 -8.20 -11.66
CA TYR A 39 -10.81 -8.23 -12.15
C TYR A 39 -11.39 -9.65 -12.21
N ASP A 40 -10.62 -10.65 -12.67
CA ASP A 40 -11.12 -12.03 -12.84
C ASP A 40 -10.25 -13.09 -12.17
N LYS A 41 -9.04 -12.73 -11.72
CA LYS A 41 -8.07 -13.69 -11.17
C LYS A 41 -7.32 -13.12 -9.98
N MET A 42 -6.93 -14.01 -9.08
CA MET A 42 -5.99 -13.68 -8.00
C MET A 42 -4.63 -13.31 -8.60
N VAL A 43 -4.04 -12.22 -8.14
CA VAL A 43 -2.68 -11.84 -8.54
C VAL A 43 -1.71 -12.89 -7.99
N PRO A 44 -0.79 -13.44 -8.80
CA PRO A 44 0.07 -14.54 -8.38
C PRO A 44 1.15 -14.15 -7.37
N ILE A 45 1.18 -12.90 -6.95
CA ILE A 45 2.09 -12.40 -5.94
C ILE A 45 1.33 -11.75 -4.79
N GLY A 46 1.79 -11.97 -3.56
CA GLY A 46 1.25 -11.39 -2.35
C GLY A 46 2.35 -10.94 -1.39
N THR A 47 1.93 -10.45 -0.24
CA THR A 47 2.83 -10.02 0.85
C THR A 47 2.40 -10.70 2.14
N THR A 48 3.37 -11.28 2.88
CA THR A 48 3.15 -11.78 4.23
C THR A 48 2.93 -10.59 5.16
N ALA A 49 1.98 -10.72 6.07
CA ALA A 49 1.62 -9.70 7.03
C ALA A 49 1.71 -10.25 8.45
N GLU A 50 2.54 -9.65 9.28
CA GLU A 50 2.69 -10.00 10.69
C GLU A 50 1.73 -9.19 11.55
N ILE A 51 0.87 -9.87 12.31
CA ILE A 51 -0.09 -9.25 13.22
C ILE A 51 0.65 -8.80 14.47
N TYR A 52 0.71 -7.48 14.71
CA TYR A 52 1.38 -6.91 15.88
C TYR A 52 0.42 -6.31 16.91
N GLU A 53 -0.81 -6.00 16.51
CA GLU A 53 -1.86 -5.48 17.38
C GLU A 53 -3.18 -6.18 17.06
N CYS A 54 -3.88 -6.67 18.08
CA CYS A 54 -5.20 -7.24 17.93
C CYS A 54 -6.07 -6.92 19.15
N MET A 55 -7.34 -6.66 18.93
CA MET A 55 -8.33 -6.39 19.94
C MET A 55 -9.67 -6.99 19.51
N TYR A 56 -10.32 -7.69 20.42
CA TYR A 56 -11.67 -8.18 20.22
C TYR A 56 -12.66 -7.29 20.99
N ASP A 57 -13.65 -6.80 20.30
CA ASP A 57 -14.76 -6.03 20.85
C ASP A 57 -16.06 -6.72 20.42
N PRO A 58 -16.91 -7.19 21.36
CA PRO A 58 -18.16 -7.87 21.04
C PRO A 58 -19.06 -7.09 20.10
N ASP A 59 -19.09 -5.77 20.22
CA ASP A 59 -19.97 -4.87 19.45
C ASP A 59 -19.34 -4.37 18.15
N GLN A 60 -17.98 -4.34 18.08
CA GLN A 60 -17.24 -3.74 16.99
C GLN A 60 -16.38 -4.74 16.18
N GLY A 61 -16.50 -6.02 16.48
CA GLY A 61 -15.80 -7.08 15.80
C GLY A 61 -14.32 -7.23 16.23
N PHE A 62 -13.60 -8.04 15.47
CA PHE A 62 -12.18 -8.33 15.71
C PHE A 62 -11.31 -7.34 14.94
N ARG A 63 -10.65 -6.45 15.67
CA ARG A 63 -9.76 -5.42 15.10
C ARG A 63 -8.33 -5.86 15.18
N LEU A 64 -7.60 -5.67 14.10
CA LEU A 64 -6.18 -6.00 14.06
C LEU A 64 -5.40 -5.01 13.19
N LYS A 65 -4.09 -4.90 13.47
CA LYS A 65 -3.11 -4.25 12.60
C LYS A 65 -2.00 -5.23 12.27
N ALA A 66 -1.71 -5.35 10.99
CA ALA A 66 -0.65 -6.19 10.49
C ALA A 66 0.37 -5.38 9.69
N LYS A 67 1.64 -5.77 9.75
CA LYS A 67 2.75 -5.13 9.02
C LYS A 67 3.17 -6.03 7.88
N GLY A 68 3.20 -5.51 6.66
CA GLY A 68 3.75 -6.20 5.49
C GLY A 68 5.23 -6.54 5.71
N ARG A 69 5.60 -7.80 5.46
CA ARG A 69 6.96 -8.30 5.65
C ARG A 69 7.60 -8.72 4.33
N GLN A 70 7.37 -9.92 3.89
CA GLN A 70 8.03 -10.50 2.72
C GLN A 70 7.03 -10.72 1.60
N ARG A 71 7.49 -10.60 0.36
CA ARG A 71 6.72 -10.99 -0.82
C ARG A 71 6.75 -12.51 -0.98
N PHE A 72 5.70 -13.06 -1.58
CA PHE A 72 5.62 -14.46 -1.93
C PHE A 72 4.94 -14.66 -3.28
N LYS A 73 5.29 -15.75 -3.97
CA LYS A 73 4.58 -16.20 -5.18
C LYS A 73 3.66 -17.36 -4.85
N ILE A 74 2.44 -17.30 -5.36
CA ILE A 74 1.47 -18.38 -5.26
C ILE A 74 1.84 -19.46 -6.27
N LEU A 75 2.21 -20.65 -5.81
CA LEU A 75 2.52 -21.78 -6.67
C LEU A 75 1.26 -22.54 -7.05
N ARG A 76 0.37 -22.79 -6.08
CA ARG A 76 -0.87 -23.52 -6.25
C ARG A 76 -1.91 -23.10 -5.22
N VAL A 77 -3.14 -22.95 -5.66
CA VAL A 77 -4.31 -22.78 -4.78
C VAL A 77 -4.93 -24.15 -4.56
N ILE A 78 -4.97 -24.62 -3.31
CA ILE A 78 -5.46 -25.96 -2.99
C ILE A 78 -6.97 -25.95 -2.73
N ILE A 79 -7.45 -24.96 -1.99
CA ILE A 79 -8.88 -24.75 -1.73
C ILE A 79 -9.18 -23.26 -1.82
N GLN A 80 -10.25 -22.89 -2.53
CA GLN A 80 -10.67 -21.51 -2.65
C GLN A 80 -11.94 -21.25 -1.82
N VAL A 81 -11.79 -20.68 -0.60
CA VAL A 81 -12.88 -20.04 0.13
C VAL A 81 -12.69 -18.53 -0.01
N SER A 82 -13.54 -17.88 -0.78
CA SER A 82 -13.49 -16.41 -0.96
C SER A 82 -14.14 -15.75 0.22
N PHE A 83 -13.37 -15.11 1.11
CA PHE A 83 -13.91 -14.21 2.09
C PHE A 83 -14.00 -12.81 1.47
N LYS A 84 -15.22 -12.37 1.20
CA LYS A 84 -15.49 -10.97 0.88
C LYS A 84 -15.56 -10.24 2.21
N ILE A 85 -14.53 -9.50 2.55
CA ILE A 85 -14.61 -8.48 3.60
C ILE A 85 -15.54 -7.42 3.06
N ASN A 86 -16.81 -7.46 3.50
CA ASN A 86 -17.92 -6.60 3.08
C ASN A 86 -18.11 -6.39 1.56
N HIS A 87 -19.37 -6.46 1.11
CA HIS A 87 -19.82 -6.46 -0.28
C HIS A 87 -19.38 -5.26 -1.16
N HIS A 88 -18.60 -4.34 -0.65
CA HIS A 88 -18.13 -3.16 -1.36
C HIS A 88 -16.62 -2.97 -1.26
N ILE A 89 -15.93 -3.22 -2.38
CA ILE A 89 -14.67 -2.56 -2.81
C ILE A 89 -13.34 -3.08 -2.22
N CYS A 90 -13.28 -4.04 -1.29
CA CYS A 90 -11.99 -4.58 -0.85
C CYS A 90 -11.65 -5.87 -1.59
N ASN A 91 -10.84 -5.75 -2.65
CA ASN A 91 -10.28 -6.90 -3.38
C ASN A 91 -9.06 -7.48 -2.64
N ILE A 92 -9.22 -7.82 -1.35
CA ILE A 92 -8.18 -8.49 -0.56
C ILE A 92 -8.62 -9.91 -0.26
N VAL A 93 -7.73 -10.85 -0.49
CA VAL A 93 -7.85 -12.22 0.00
C VAL A 93 -6.81 -12.42 1.08
N ILE A 94 -7.26 -12.79 2.28
CA ILE A 94 -6.39 -13.24 3.35
C ILE A 94 -6.25 -14.75 3.21
N VAL A 95 -5.01 -15.22 3.13
CA VAL A 95 -4.71 -16.63 2.98
C VAL A 95 -3.84 -17.10 4.14
N LYS A 96 -4.14 -18.30 4.64
CA LYS A 96 -3.22 -18.99 5.53
C LYS A 96 -2.03 -19.49 4.72
N ILE A 97 -0.83 -19.12 5.16
CA ILE A 97 0.41 -19.48 4.48
C ILE A 97 0.84 -20.86 4.94
N ILE A 98 1.12 -21.75 3.97
CA ILE A 98 1.84 -22.99 4.19
C ILE A 98 3.16 -22.88 3.46
N ILE A 99 4.24 -22.87 4.23
CA ILE A 99 5.60 -22.83 3.69
C ILE A 99 6.05 -24.28 3.49
N TYR A 100 6.41 -24.61 2.24
CA TYR A 100 7.10 -25.87 1.97
C TYR A 100 8.60 -25.65 2.10
N VAL A 101 9.20 -26.31 3.07
CA VAL A 101 10.64 -26.43 3.17
C VAL A 101 11.00 -27.86 2.76
N ASN A 102 11.72 -28.01 1.65
CA ASN A 102 12.28 -29.29 1.17
C ASN A 102 11.25 -30.44 1.04
N GLU A 103 10.21 -30.28 0.23
CA GLU A 103 9.24 -31.33 -0.15
C GLU A 103 8.52 -32.06 1.01
N ILE A 104 8.65 -31.64 2.26
CA ILE A 104 7.96 -32.21 3.39
C ILE A 104 6.75 -31.35 3.75
N ILE A 105 5.55 -31.94 3.58
CA ILE A 105 4.29 -31.31 3.97
C ILE A 105 4.14 -31.38 5.48
N TYR A 106 4.36 -30.28 6.20
CA TYR A 106 3.93 -30.19 7.59
C TYR A 106 2.46 -29.78 7.65
N TYR A 107 1.60 -30.74 7.93
CA TYR A 107 0.21 -30.48 8.26
C TYR A 107 0.13 -29.87 9.67
N ILE A 108 0.08 -28.53 9.76
CA ILE A 108 -0.24 -27.84 11.00
C ILE A 108 -1.64 -27.25 10.84
N CYS A 109 -2.66 -28.04 10.89
CA CYS A 109 -3.99 -27.82 11.50
C CYS A 109 -5.02 -28.84 11.04
N LYS A 110 -5.63 -29.51 11.97
CA LYS A 110 -6.84 -30.34 11.82
C LYS A 110 -8.08 -29.43 11.74
N PHE A 111 -8.36 -28.82 10.60
CA PHE A 111 -9.69 -28.26 10.33
C PHE A 111 -10.01 -28.36 8.82
N PRO A 112 -11.20 -28.87 8.46
CA PRO A 112 -11.61 -28.97 7.08
C PRO A 112 -12.16 -27.63 6.62
N LEU A 113 -11.69 -27.08 5.53
CA LEU A 113 -12.20 -25.93 4.78
C LEU A 113 -11.39 -24.61 4.85
N PHE A 114 -10.07 -24.66 4.80
CA PHE A 114 -9.28 -23.42 4.61
C PHE A 114 -8.46 -23.46 3.33
N PHE A 115 -8.27 -22.25 2.74
CA PHE A 115 -7.33 -22.05 1.64
C PHE A 115 -5.93 -22.43 2.05
N TYR A 116 -5.40 -23.40 1.36
CA TYR A 116 -3.98 -23.66 1.40
C TYR A 116 -3.37 -23.16 0.09
N THR A 117 -2.55 -22.15 0.17
CA THR A 117 -1.79 -21.64 -0.96
C THR A 117 -0.34 -22.07 -0.79
N LEU A 118 0.15 -22.87 -1.73
CA LEU A 118 1.56 -23.21 -1.79
C LEU A 118 2.35 -21.98 -2.23
N MET A 119 3.33 -21.56 -1.43
CA MET A 119 4.07 -20.34 -1.64
C MET A 119 5.56 -20.59 -1.59
N THR A 120 6.27 -19.91 -2.47
CA THR A 120 7.73 -19.74 -2.34
C THR A 120 7.98 -18.33 -1.79
N LEU A 121 8.59 -18.26 -0.62
CA LEU A 121 9.11 -16.98 -0.11
C LEU A 121 10.25 -16.54 -1.01
N ILE A 122 10.18 -15.29 -1.46
CA ILE A 122 11.30 -14.66 -2.13
C ILE A 122 12.26 -14.24 -1.02
N THR A 123 13.28 -15.06 -0.76
CA THR A 123 14.20 -14.84 0.36
C THR A 123 15.29 -13.84 0.00
N ARG A 124 15.88 -13.24 1.03
CA ARG A 124 17.06 -12.38 0.90
C ARG A 124 18.28 -13.13 0.32
N GLU A 125 18.30 -14.45 0.39
CA GLU A 125 19.36 -15.30 -0.17
C GLU A 125 19.29 -15.40 -1.69
N ASP A 126 18.09 -15.34 -2.27
CA ASP A 126 17.91 -15.32 -3.73
C ASP A 126 18.48 -14.02 -4.31
N PHE A 127 18.32 -12.90 -3.59
CA PHE A 127 18.95 -11.63 -3.95
C PHE A 127 20.48 -11.69 -3.84
N LYS A 128 21.04 -12.29 -2.79
CA LYS A 128 22.49 -12.44 -2.64
C LYS A 128 23.12 -13.31 -3.71
N LYS A 129 22.41 -14.35 -4.19
CA LYS A 129 22.88 -15.17 -5.30
C LYS A 129 22.90 -14.38 -6.61
N GLN A 130 21.83 -13.61 -6.87
CA GLN A 130 21.75 -12.78 -8.07
C GLN A 130 22.78 -11.65 -8.06
N GLU A 131 22.96 -10.95 -6.93
CA GLU A 131 23.98 -9.94 -6.73
C GLU A 131 25.39 -10.51 -6.89
N LYS A 132 25.63 -11.76 -6.47
CA LYS A 132 26.93 -12.45 -6.61
C LYS A 132 27.21 -12.83 -8.06
N VAL A 133 26.21 -13.22 -8.84
CA VAL A 133 26.33 -13.48 -10.28
C VAL A 133 26.59 -12.18 -11.03
N GLU A 134 25.83 -11.12 -10.74
CA GLU A 134 26.02 -9.79 -11.35
C GLU A 134 27.41 -9.20 -11.05
N ASN A 135 27.93 -9.41 -9.84
CA ASN A 135 29.28 -9.00 -9.46
C ASN A 135 30.35 -9.81 -10.18
N LEU A 136 30.15 -11.11 -10.41
CA LEU A 136 31.07 -11.96 -11.20
C LEU A 136 31.09 -11.53 -12.66
N ASP A 137 29.94 -11.24 -13.26
CA ASP A 137 29.83 -10.74 -14.63
C ASP A 137 30.53 -9.38 -14.78
N ALA A 138 30.44 -8.51 -13.79
CA ALA A 138 31.10 -7.21 -13.75
C ALA A 138 32.62 -7.33 -13.67
N VAL A 139 33.15 -8.38 -13.03
CA VAL A 139 34.60 -8.65 -12.95
C VAL A 139 35.15 -9.19 -14.28
N VAL A 140 34.35 -9.98 -15.00
CA VAL A 140 34.76 -10.63 -16.25
C VAL A 140 34.56 -9.72 -17.47
N THR A 141 33.58 -8.83 -17.42
CA THR A 141 33.22 -7.93 -18.53
C THR A 141 33.23 -6.47 -18.05
N PRO A 142 34.34 -5.75 -18.21
CA PRO A 142 34.41 -4.35 -17.78
C PRO A 142 33.48 -3.47 -18.62
N TRP A 143 32.34 -3.15 -18.05
CA TRP A 143 31.43 -2.20 -18.64
C TRP A 143 31.93 -0.76 -18.48
N PRO A 144 31.57 0.17 -19.38
CA PRO A 144 31.87 1.58 -19.17
C PRO A 144 31.31 2.10 -17.84
N ALA A 145 32.00 3.00 -17.16
CA ALA A 145 31.63 3.52 -15.84
C ALA A 145 30.20 4.11 -15.78
N TRP A 146 29.66 4.59 -16.92
CA TRP A 146 28.29 5.12 -17.00
C TRP A 146 27.24 4.00 -16.87
N VAL A 147 27.53 2.76 -17.28
CA VAL A 147 26.63 1.61 -17.10
C VAL A 147 26.52 1.28 -15.62
N TYR A 148 27.64 1.13 -14.91
CA TYR A 148 27.62 0.87 -13.46
C TYR A 148 26.83 1.94 -12.70
N ARG A 149 26.95 3.21 -13.13
CA ARG A 149 26.20 4.31 -12.52
C ARG A 149 24.68 4.21 -12.68
N GLN A 150 24.19 3.52 -13.71
CA GLN A 150 22.73 3.30 -13.92
C GLN A 150 22.17 2.21 -13.04
N TYR A 151 23.04 1.29 -12.57
CA TYR A 151 22.66 0.15 -11.73
C TYR A 151 23.11 0.29 -10.28
N ASP A 152 23.72 1.41 -9.91
CA ASP A 152 24.10 1.69 -8.53
C ASP A 152 22.87 2.03 -7.68
N PRO A 153 22.47 1.16 -6.72
CA PRO A 153 21.27 1.35 -5.91
C PRO A 153 21.34 2.59 -5.03
N LEU A 154 22.52 2.95 -4.51
CA LEU A 154 22.69 4.15 -3.68
C LEU A 154 22.48 5.41 -4.51
N ARG A 155 23.00 5.45 -5.71
CA ARG A 155 22.84 6.57 -6.62
C ARG A 155 21.38 6.73 -7.08
N LEU A 156 20.70 5.63 -7.36
CA LEU A 156 19.27 5.63 -7.69
C LEU A 156 18.46 6.14 -6.51
N SER A 157 18.76 5.69 -5.30
CA SER A 157 18.12 6.16 -4.06
C SER A 157 18.29 7.67 -3.85
N LEU A 158 19.49 8.20 -4.07
CA LEU A 158 19.75 9.65 -3.99
C LEU A 158 18.90 10.44 -5.00
N LYS A 159 18.80 9.96 -6.25
CA LYS A 159 17.95 10.59 -7.27
C LYS A 159 16.47 10.62 -6.87
N ILE A 160 15.99 9.53 -6.28
CA ILE A 160 14.61 9.44 -5.79
C ILE A 160 14.39 10.43 -4.64
N ARG A 161 15.29 10.43 -3.64
CA ARG A 161 15.20 11.35 -2.49
C ARG A 161 15.17 12.82 -2.92
N GLN A 162 16.02 13.19 -3.86
CA GLN A 162 16.03 14.56 -4.41
C GLN A 162 14.68 14.98 -5.00
N ARG A 163 13.93 14.01 -5.58
CA ARG A 163 12.60 14.26 -6.16
C ARG A 163 11.47 14.21 -5.13
N LEU A 164 11.70 13.58 -3.98
CA LEU A 164 10.72 13.44 -2.91
C LEU A 164 10.83 14.53 -1.83
N GLN A 165 11.64 15.59 -2.05
CA GLN A 165 11.88 16.64 -1.07
C GLN A 165 10.61 17.29 -0.51
N PHE A 166 9.51 17.32 -1.29
CA PHE A 166 8.22 17.82 -0.86
C PHE A 166 7.53 16.91 0.17
N ILE A 167 7.90 15.63 0.25
CA ILE A 167 7.36 14.64 1.20
C ILE A 167 8.30 14.48 2.41
N GLU A 168 9.55 14.88 2.31
CA GLU A 168 10.61 14.58 3.30
C GLU A 168 10.31 15.16 4.69
N LYS A 169 9.59 16.29 4.76
CA LYS A 169 9.21 16.91 6.01
C LYS A 169 8.07 16.16 6.70
N GLY A 170 8.40 15.18 7.56
CA GLY A 170 7.43 14.50 8.41
C GLY A 170 7.25 12.99 8.15
N SER A 171 7.90 12.43 7.15
CA SER A 171 7.96 10.97 6.92
C SER A 171 9.34 10.41 7.23
N SER A 172 9.38 9.16 7.70
CA SER A 172 10.62 8.41 7.86
C SER A 172 10.93 7.68 6.55
N ILE A 173 11.62 8.36 5.64
CA ILE A 173 12.04 7.75 4.36
C ILE A 173 13.17 6.76 4.64
N PRO A 174 13.03 5.46 4.28
CA PRO A 174 14.03 4.44 4.53
C PRO A 174 15.38 4.75 3.88
N GLU A 175 16.49 4.39 4.54
CA GLU A 175 17.85 4.57 3.99
C GLU A 175 18.26 3.44 3.07
N ASP A 176 17.88 2.19 3.41
CA ASP A 176 18.15 1.02 2.60
C ASP A 176 17.46 1.11 1.25
N PRO A 177 18.15 0.87 0.12
CA PRO A 177 17.57 0.96 -1.22
C PRO A 177 16.38 0.02 -1.46
N SER A 178 16.38 -1.18 -0.86
CA SER A 178 15.28 -2.14 -1.00
C SER A 178 14.05 -1.65 -0.28
N ASP A 179 14.19 -1.21 0.97
CA ASP A 179 13.10 -0.67 1.77
C ASP A 179 12.58 0.63 1.17
N LEU A 180 13.48 1.50 0.68
CA LEU A 180 13.11 2.71 -0.04
C LEU A 180 12.26 2.39 -1.27
N SER A 181 12.63 1.39 -2.06
CA SER A 181 11.88 1.02 -3.27
C SER A 181 10.43 0.58 -2.94
N PHE A 182 10.21 -0.14 -1.85
CA PHE A 182 8.85 -0.51 -1.44
C PHE A 182 8.10 0.68 -0.86
N TRP A 183 8.78 1.52 -0.08
CA TRP A 183 8.19 2.74 0.45
C TRP A 183 7.75 3.70 -0.67
N VAL A 184 8.56 3.85 -1.70
CA VAL A 184 8.22 4.66 -2.88
C VAL A 184 7.04 4.06 -3.64
N ALA A 185 7.04 2.75 -3.91
CA ALA A 185 5.93 2.05 -4.56
C ALA A 185 4.60 2.21 -3.81
N GLN A 186 4.65 2.23 -2.47
CA GLN A 186 3.49 2.47 -1.62
C GLN A 186 2.97 3.91 -1.75
N ASN A 187 3.88 4.90 -1.83
CA ASN A 187 3.57 6.33 -1.77
C ASN A 187 3.45 7.01 -3.14
N LEU A 188 3.83 6.34 -4.23
CA LEU A 188 3.59 6.84 -5.58
C LEU A 188 2.12 6.70 -5.98
N LEU A 189 1.66 7.68 -6.74
CA LEU A 189 0.34 7.68 -7.35
C LEU A 189 0.39 6.87 -8.65
N LEU A 190 0.12 5.58 -8.51
CA LEU A 190 0.13 4.61 -9.60
C LEU A 190 -1.21 3.90 -9.66
N ASP A 191 -1.60 3.45 -10.84
CA ASP A 191 -2.71 2.53 -10.97
C ASP A 191 -2.39 1.15 -10.38
N ASP A 192 -3.39 0.30 -10.22
CA ASP A 192 -3.21 -1.01 -9.59
C ASP A 192 -2.33 -1.94 -10.44
N ASN A 193 -2.33 -1.81 -11.78
CA ASN A 193 -1.48 -2.63 -12.65
C ASN A 193 -0.01 -2.29 -12.48
N GLU A 194 0.33 -0.99 -12.46
CA GLU A 194 1.71 -0.56 -12.23
C GLU A 194 2.20 -0.93 -10.81
N ARG A 195 1.33 -0.85 -9.82
CA ARG A 195 1.66 -1.32 -8.46
C ARG A 195 1.95 -2.83 -8.43
N ILE A 196 1.17 -3.64 -9.18
CA ILE A 196 1.43 -5.08 -9.34
C ILE A 196 2.79 -5.29 -10.02
N VAL A 197 3.10 -4.53 -11.07
CA VAL A 197 4.41 -4.61 -11.75
C VAL A 197 5.54 -4.31 -10.77
N LEU A 198 5.45 -3.25 -9.97
CA LEU A 198 6.47 -2.92 -8.97
C LEU A 198 6.59 -4.01 -7.89
N LEU A 199 5.47 -4.58 -7.44
CA LEU A 199 5.50 -5.68 -6.47
C LEU A 199 6.15 -6.95 -7.04
N ASN A 200 6.04 -7.17 -8.36
CA ASN A 200 6.62 -8.34 -9.05
C ASN A 200 8.14 -8.25 -9.27
N TYR A 201 8.73 -7.06 -9.33
CA TYR A 201 10.18 -6.96 -9.53
C TYR A 201 10.96 -7.64 -8.39
N ASP A 202 11.82 -8.58 -8.73
CA ASP A 202 12.66 -9.29 -7.77
C ASP A 202 13.85 -8.43 -7.30
N CYS A 203 14.26 -7.47 -8.11
CA CYS A 203 15.41 -6.59 -7.85
C CYS A 203 14.97 -5.17 -7.45
N ALA A 204 15.54 -4.64 -6.38
CA ALA A 204 15.32 -3.25 -5.95
C ALA A 204 15.77 -2.24 -7.01
N ILE A 205 16.86 -2.51 -7.72
CA ILE A 205 17.39 -1.64 -8.79
C ILE A 205 16.33 -1.44 -9.88
N SER A 206 15.72 -2.52 -10.35
CA SER A 206 14.68 -2.47 -11.38
C SER A 206 13.45 -1.67 -10.92
N ARG A 207 13.05 -1.83 -9.63
CA ARG A 207 11.98 -1.01 -9.04
C ARG A 207 12.35 0.46 -9.02
N LEU A 208 13.51 0.81 -8.45
CA LEU A 208 13.99 2.20 -8.35
C LEU A 208 14.11 2.87 -9.73
N GLN A 209 14.61 2.15 -10.73
CA GLN A 209 14.68 2.66 -12.12
C GLN A 209 13.29 2.94 -12.70
N ARG A 210 12.32 2.06 -12.42
CA ARG A 210 10.93 2.26 -12.86
C ARG A 210 10.28 3.44 -12.14
N GLU A 211 10.48 3.54 -10.83
CA GLU A 211 9.96 4.59 -9.97
C GLU A 211 10.47 5.98 -10.33
N ILE A 212 11.77 6.09 -10.69
CA ILE A 212 12.34 7.35 -11.17
C ILE A 212 11.57 7.88 -12.38
N LYS A 213 11.10 7.04 -13.28
CA LYS A 213 10.32 7.45 -14.45
C LYS A 213 8.98 8.08 -14.05
N TYR A 214 8.36 7.58 -12.98
CA TYR A 214 7.09 8.12 -12.48
C TYR A 214 7.23 9.41 -11.68
N LEU A 215 8.43 9.70 -11.17
CA LEU A 215 8.72 10.91 -10.38
C LEU A 215 9.12 12.13 -11.22
N VAL A 216 9.11 12.00 -12.55
CA VAL A 216 9.55 13.11 -13.44
C VAL A 216 8.50 14.21 -13.53
N GLU A 217 7.22 13.88 -13.37
CA GLU A 217 6.11 14.78 -13.65
C GLU A 217 5.26 15.05 -12.40
N ASP A 218 4.80 16.28 -12.23
CA ASP A 218 3.81 16.66 -11.21
C ASP A 218 2.42 16.24 -11.71
N LYS A 219 1.96 15.07 -11.25
CA LYS A 219 0.67 14.49 -11.66
C LYS A 219 -0.49 15.26 -11.08
N ILE A 220 -1.57 15.37 -11.84
CA ILE A 220 -2.83 15.94 -11.38
C ILE A 220 -3.82 14.85 -10.94
N PHE A 221 -4.60 15.19 -9.94
CA PHE A 221 -5.75 14.39 -9.48
C PHE A 221 -7.03 14.92 -10.10
N VAL A 222 -7.82 14.03 -10.67
CA VAL A 222 -9.15 14.33 -11.15
C VAL A 222 -10.17 13.35 -10.58
N CYS A 223 -11.42 13.73 -10.52
CA CYS A 223 -12.52 12.84 -10.13
C CYS A 223 -12.68 11.71 -11.15
N CYS A 224 -12.74 10.46 -10.71
CA CYS A 224 -12.86 9.31 -11.60
C CYS A 224 -14.22 9.22 -12.34
N ASN A 225 -15.22 10.00 -11.92
CA ASN A 225 -16.56 9.95 -12.48
C ASN A 225 -16.85 11.09 -13.47
N CYS A 226 -16.18 12.25 -13.31
CA CYS A 226 -16.50 13.44 -14.12
C CYS A 226 -15.28 14.27 -14.53
N ASP A 227 -14.06 13.76 -14.32
CA ASP A 227 -12.77 14.36 -14.67
C ASP A 227 -12.52 15.77 -14.10
N SER A 228 -13.37 16.22 -13.15
CA SER A 228 -13.16 17.51 -12.51
C SER A 228 -11.82 17.52 -11.76
N TYR A 229 -11.05 18.60 -11.91
CA TYR A 229 -9.78 18.80 -11.26
C TYR A 229 -9.93 18.84 -9.72
N ILE A 230 -9.07 18.10 -9.02
CA ILE A 230 -9.07 18.01 -7.56
C ILE A 230 -7.79 18.56 -6.94
N GLY A 231 -6.62 18.24 -7.49
CA GLY A 231 -5.35 18.66 -6.91
C GLY A 231 -4.13 18.20 -7.69
N ARG A 232 -2.96 18.27 -7.05
CA ARG A 232 -1.66 17.89 -7.64
C ARG A 232 -0.85 17.04 -6.71
N GLN A 233 0.04 16.24 -7.25
CA GLN A 233 0.99 15.43 -6.49
C GLN A 233 1.89 16.27 -5.58
N SER A 234 2.31 17.45 -6.02
CA SER A 234 3.09 18.40 -5.22
C SER A 234 2.37 18.94 -3.97
N HIS A 235 1.05 18.77 -3.88
CA HIS A 235 0.26 19.09 -2.69
C HIS A 235 0.21 17.96 -1.64
N MET A 236 0.79 16.81 -1.94
CA MET A 236 0.88 15.70 -1.00
C MET A 236 1.81 16.03 0.15
N PHE A 237 1.44 15.54 1.34
CA PHE A 237 2.30 15.64 2.51
C PHE A 237 2.00 14.49 3.47
N PRO A 238 2.98 14.05 4.28
CA PRO A 238 2.79 12.94 5.19
C PRO A 238 2.07 13.38 6.47
N MET A 239 0.99 12.68 6.83
CA MET A 239 0.37 12.73 8.15
C MET A 239 0.74 11.52 9.02
N SER A 240 1.47 10.56 8.47
CA SER A 240 2.03 9.41 9.17
C SER A 240 3.51 9.24 8.85
N LYS A 241 4.22 8.47 9.67
CA LYS A 241 5.63 8.11 9.41
C LYS A 241 5.79 7.26 8.14
N GLU A 242 4.73 6.61 7.69
CA GLU A 242 4.72 5.76 6.48
C GLU A 242 4.62 6.56 5.19
N GLY A 243 4.34 7.86 5.26
CA GLY A 243 4.26 8.75 4.11
C GLY A 243 2.88 9.38 3.91
N PRO A 244 2.66 10.03 2.76
CA PRO A 244 1.40 10.71 2.44
C PRO A 244 0.26 9.77 2.06
N GLN A 245 0.54 8.51 1.72
CA GLN A 245 -0.48 7.49 1.50
C GLN A 245 -0.57 6.54 2.68
N GLY A 246 -1.78 6.24 3.10
CA GLY A 246 -2.05 5.33 4.19
C GLY A 246 -3.28 4.47 3.93
N THR A 247 -3.35 3.35 4.63
CA THR A 247 -4.51 2.47 4.64
C THR A 247 -5.22 2.61 5.98
N TYR A 248 -6.50 2.92 5.93
CA TYR A 248 -7.33 3.16 7.11
C TYR A 248 -8.59 2.31 7.06
N CYS A 249 -9.04 1.83 8.21
CA CYS A 249 -10.27 1.04 8.34
C CYS A 249 -11.31 1.85 9.11
N ASN A 250 -12.54 1.92 8.58
CA ASN A 250 -13.66 2.54 9.29
C ASN A 250 -14.31 1.55 10.29
N PRO A 251 -15.23 2.00 11.17
CA PRO A 251 -15.90 1.12 12.11
C PRO A 251 -16.69 -0.03 11.45
N SER A 252 -17.17 0.16 10.21
CA SER A 252 -17.88 -0.87 9.44
C SER A 252 -16.95 -1.88 8.77
N GLY A 253 -15.63 -1.82 9.01
CA GLY A 253 -14.66 -2.73 8.43
C GLY A 253 -14.24 -2.38 6.99
N ILE A 254 -14.68 -1.25 6.44
CA ILE A 254 -14.29 -0.84 5.09
C ILE A 254 -12.88 -0.24 5.14
N ILE A 255 -12.00 -0.78 4.30
CA ILE A 255 -10.62 -0.33 4.18
C ILE A 255 -10.51 0.71 3.07
N HIS A 256 -9.97 1.87 3.42
CA HIS A 256 -9.72 2.99 2.52
C HIS A 256 -8.22 3.21 2.33
N GLU A 257 -7.75 3.14 1.09
CA GLU A 257 -6.45 3.68 0.70
C GLU A 257 -6.61 5.17 0.49
N THR A 258 -5.93 5.96 1.31
CA THR A 258 -6.13 7.41 1.39
C THR A 258 -4.82 8.14 1.13
N VAL A 259 -4.89 9.24 0.40
CA VAL A 259 -3.77 10.19 0.20
C VAL A 259 -4.07 11.48 0.94
N THR A 260 -3.06 12.05 1.60
CA THR A 260 -3.19 13.32 2.33
C THR A 260 -2.64 14.49 1.52
N LEU A 261 -3.46 15.55 1.37
CA LEU A 261 -3.16 16.75 0.59
C LEU A 261 -3.35 18.02 1.43
N TYR A 262 -2.43 18.98 1.32
CA TYR A 262 -2.61 20.33 1.88
C TYR A 262 -3.73 21.10 1.16
N HIS A 263 -3.81 20.96 -0.17
CA HIS A 263 -4.74 21.70 -1.01
C HIS A 263 -5.49 20.77 -1.92
N ALA A 264 -6.81 20.91 -1.96
CA ALA A 264 -7.70 20.28 -2.93
C ALA A 264 -8.78 21.27 -3.35
N GLN A 265 -9.26 21.15 -4.58
CA GLN A 265 -10.29 21.99 -5.18
C GLN A 265 -11.44 21.11 -5.71
N GLY A 266 -12.51 21.74 -6.17
CA GLY A 266 -13.63 21.03 -6.78
C GLY A 266 -14.38 20.10 -5.81
N LEU A 267 -14.24 20.31 -4.51
CA LEU A 267 -14.90 19.52 -3.46
C LEU A 267 -15.95 20.35 -2.73
N ALA A 268 -17.05 19.70 -2.41
CA ALA A 268 -18.10 20.21 -1.52
C ALA A 268 -18.04 19.44 -0.19
N LEU A 269 -18.30 20.14 0.92
CA LEU A 269 -18.36 19.52 2.24
C LEU A 269 -19.83 19.26 2.59
N SER A 270 -20.08 18.19 3.35
CA SER A 270 -21.41 17.95 3.91
C SER A 270 -21.79 19.03 4.92
N ASP A 271 -23.08 19.29 5.06
CA ASP A 271 -23.63 20.25 6.03
C ASP A 271 -23.55 19.75 7.49
N ASN A 272 -23.19 18.48 7.69
CA ASN A 272 -23.02 17.92 9.02
C ASN A 272 -21.83 18.56 9.75
N PRO A 273 -21.94 18.79 11.06
CA PRO A 273 -20.85 19.33 11.86
C PRO A 273 -19.65 18.37 11.82
N PRO A 274 -18.41 18.90 11.89
CA PRO A 274 -17.20 18.08 11.96
C PRO A 274 -17.25 17.10 13.14
N SER A 275 -16.92 15.82 12.90
CA SER A 275 -16.95 14.77 13.91
C SER A 275 -15.54 14.35 14.32
N ILE A 276 -15.33 14.15 15.62
CA ILE A 276 -14.11 13.54 16.16
C ILE A 276 -14.23 12.01 16.34
N ASN A 277 -15.44 11.48 16.22
CA ASN A 277 -15.69 10.06 16.43
C ASN A 277 -15.00 9.23 15.34
N TYR A 278 -14.24 8.22 15.75
CA TYR A 278 -13.51 7.30 14.85
C TYR A 278 -12.54 7.98 13.88
N THR A 279 -12.05 9.17 14.24
CA THR A 279 -11.06 9.87 13.41
C THR A 279 -9.78 9.04 13.24
N TRP A 280 -9.23 9.01 12.04
CA TRP A 280 -7.96 8.35 11.76
C TRP A 280 -6.74 9.17 12.19
N PHE A 281 -6.94 10.47 12.40
CA PHE A 281 -5.88 11.40 12.78
C PHE A 281 -6.22 12.03 14.14
N PRO A 282 -5.63 11.53 15.24
CA PRO A 282 -5.91 12.04 16.58
C PRO A 282 -5.75 13.55 16.67
N GLY A 283 -6.75 14.22 17.25
CA GLY A 283 -6.79 15.68 17.37
C GLY A 283 -7.42 16.42 16.19
N TYR A 284 -7.87 15.70 15.16
CA TYR A 284 -8.57 16.29 14.02
C TYR A 284 -10.02 15.78 13.94
N ALA A 285 -10.94 16.69 13.65
CA ALA A 285 -12.31 16.38 13.31
C ALA A 285 -12.42 16.22 11.78
N TRP A 286 -13.25 15.29 11.33
CA TRP A 286 -13.46 15.03 9.90
C TRP A 286 -14.85 15.50 9.45
N THR A 287 -14.93 15.93 8.20
CA THR A 287 -16.15 16.27 7.47
C THR A 287 -16.11 15.56 6.12
N VAL A 288 -17.22 14.94 5.71
CA VAL A 288 -17.32 14.26 4.41
C VAL A 288 -17.12 15.26 3.27
N ALA A 289 -16.33 14.85 2.29
CA ALA A 289 -16.05 15.61 1.07
C ALA A 289 -16.54 14.85 -0.17
N THR A 290 -17.32 15.52 -1.00
CA THR A 290 -17.83 15.00 -2.27
C THR A 290 -17.32 15.83 -3.44
N CYS A 291 -17.32 15.26 -4.64
CA CYS A 291 -17.04 16.03 -5.84
C CYS A 291 -18.15 17.07 -6.06
N LYS A 292 -17.78 18.35 -6.20
CA LYS A 292 -18.74 19.44 -6.37
C LYS A 292 -19.56 19.30 -7.68
N ASN A 293 -18.99 18.64 -8.70
CA ASN A 293 -19.63 18.50 -10.01
C ASN A 293 -20.59 17.30 -10.07
N CYS A 294 -20.19 16.11 -9.59
CA CYS A 294 -20.98 14.89 -9.74
C CYS A 294 -21.53 14.32 -8.42
N GLY A 295 -21.16 14.89 -7.27
CA GLY A 295 -21.61 14.43 -5.96
C GLY A 295 -20.93 13.16 -5.44
N ASP A 296 -20.02 12.54 -6.19
CA ASP A 296 -19.35 11.31 -5.76
C ASP A 296 -18.50 11.54 -4.50
N HIS A 297 -18.53 10.56 -3.58
CA HIS A 297 -17.76 10.63 -2.33
C HIS A 297 -16.26 10.53 -2.61
N MET A 298 -15.51 11.59 -2.29
CA MET A 298 -14.08 11.70 -2.58
C MET A 298 -13.20 11.45 -1.36
N GLY A 299 -13.73 11.55 -0.16
CA GLY A 299 -12.99 11.40 1.08
C GLY A 299 -13.45 12.39 2.17
N TRP A 300 -12.49 12.98 2.88
CA TRP A 300 -12.77 13.82 4.05
C TRP A 300 -11.85 15.04 4.11
N LYS A 301 -12.36 16.12 4.65
CA LYS A 301 -11.57 17.24 5.16
C LYS A 301 -11.35 17.04 6.66
N PHE A 302 -10.11 17.12 7.08
CA PHE A 302 -9.72 17.05 8.48
C PHE A 302 -9.36 18.45 8.97
N THR A 303 -9.93 18.84 10.13
CA THR A 303 -9.71 20.17 10.73
C THR A 303 -9.22 19.98 12.16
N ALA A 304 -8.16 20.68 12.53
CA ALA A 304 -7.58 20.59 13.87
C ALA A 304 -8.57 21.08 14.93
N VAL A 305 -8.80 20.26 15.96
CA VAL A 305 -9.63 20.60 17.12
C VAL A 305 -8.86 21.50 18.08
N GLN A 306 -7.53 21.34 18.16
CA GLN A 306 -6.65 22.08 19.04
C GLN A 306 -5.79 23.08 18.26
N ASN A 307 -5.55 24.24 18.89
CA ASN A 307 -4.78 25.31 18.25
C ASN A 307 -3.26 25.03 18.06
N ASN A 308 -2.70 24.06 18.76
CA ASN A 308 -1.29 23.69 18.65
C ASN A 308 -0.99 22.71 17.50
N LEU A 309 -2.01 22.11 16.91
CA LEU A 309 -1.83 21.14 15.81
C LEU A 309 -1.53 21.82 14.47
N LYS A 310 -0.66 21.21 13.70
CA LYS A 310 -0.31 21.59 12.32
C LYS A 310 -0.34 20.36 11.41
N PRO A 311 -0.91 20.50 10.20
CA PRO A 311 -1.59 21.68 9.66
C PRO A 311 -2.93 21.95 10.35
N LYS A 312 -3.48 23.17 10.19
CA LYS A 312 -4.80 23.51 10.72
C LYS A 312 -5.93 22.73 10.06
N ALA A 313 -5.78 22.42 8.78
CA ALA A 313 -6.68 21.56 8.04
C ALA A 313 -5.93 20.89 6.88
N PHE A 314 -6.44 19.75 6.44
CA PHE A 314 -5.95 19.02 5.29
C PHE A 314 -7.05 18.10 4.73
N TRP A 315 -6.77 17.51 3.58
CA TRP A 315 -7.68 16.59 2.91
C TRP A 315 -7.13 15.18 2.95
N GLY A 316 -7.96 14.19 3.29
CA GLY A 316 -7.69 12.77 3.15
C GLY A 316 -8.61 12.20 2.07
N LEU A 317 -8.07 11.99 0.87
CA LEU A 317 -8.86 11.60 -0.29
C LEU A 317 -8.66 10.14 -0.64
N ILE A 318 -9.75 9.46 -1.03
CA ILE A 318 -9.75 8.04 -1.39
C ILE A 318 -9.04 7.86 -2.73
N ARG A 319 -7.95 7.09 -2.76
CA ARG A 319 -7.12 6.88 -3.96
C ARG A 319 -7.91 6.37 -5.16
N LYS A 320 -8.79 5.39 -4.97
CA LYS A 320 -9.59 4.79 -6.06
C LYS A 320 -10.64 5.70 -6.67
N LYS A 321 -10.96 6.82 -6.00
CA LYS A 321 -11.91 7.83 -6.49
C LYS A 321 -11.26 8.92 -7.34
N GLN A 322 -9.96 8.79 -7.58
CA GLN A 322 -9.18 9.75 -8.35
C GLN A 322 -8.48 9.04 -9.51
N PHE A 323 -8.61 9.56 -10.73
CA PHE A 323 -7.71 9.26 -11.82
C PHE A 323 -6.49 10.16 -11.73
N ILE A 324 -5.34 9.60 -12.14
CA ILE A 324 -4.08 10.31 -12.22
C ILE A 324 -3.85 10.61 -13.69
N LEU A 325 -3.99 11.89 -14.07
CA LEU A 325 -3.62 12.34 -15.40
C LEU A 325 -2.17 12.82 -15.39
N LEU A 326 -1.41 12.37 -16.36
CA LEU A 326 -0.12 12.98 -16.69
C LEU A 326 -0.40 14.41 -17.11
N HIS A 327 0.31 15.37 -16.51
CA HIS A 327 0.29 16.75 -16.99
C HIS A 327 0.98 16.75 -18.36
N MET A 328 0.22 16.60 -19.44
CA MET A 328 0.75 16.96 -20.74
C MET A 328 1.02 18.46 -20.69
N LEU A 329 2.30 18.82 -20.66
CA LEU A 329 2.71 20.17 -21.00
C LEU A 329 2.02 20.48 -22.34
N LEU A 330 1.01 21.34 -22.30
CA LEU A 330 0.57 22.06 -23.47
C LEU A 330 1.80 22.86 -23.94
N ILE A 331 2.60 22.23 -24.77
CA ILE A 331 3.50 22.96 -25.65
C ILE A 331 2.54 23.64 -26.63
N SER A 332 2.11 24.84 -26.25
CA SER A 332 1.54 25.78 -27.21
C SER A 332 2.63 26.05 -28.23
N VAL A 333 2.40 25.55 -29.44
CA VAL A 333 3.09 25.92 -30.68
C VAL A 333 2.81 27.41 -30.98
#